data_6575e20574f214b7d5ec661c3044a23c
#
_entry.id   6575e20574f214b7d5ec661c3044a23c
#
_cell.length_a   1.000
_cell.length_b   1.000
_cell.length_c   1.000
_cell.angle_alpha   90.00
_cell.angle_beta   90.00
_cell.angle_gamma   90.00
#
_symmetry.space_group_name_H-M   'P 1'
#
loop_
_entity.id
_entity.type
_entity.pdbx_description
1 polymer ?
#
loop_
_entity_poly.entity_id
_entity_poly.type
_entity_poly.pdbx_seq_one_letter_code
_entity_poly.pdbx_strand_id
1 'polypeptide(L)'
;NYSVSDYNAGIQNWAIAQDERGVMYFGNNSGLLEFDGSAWRLYELPTKGIVRAIYISEDGRIYVGSYEEFGYFVRTPYDTLEYHSLKNKVKDFAFHNDEIWDIACVQGEIIFQSFGSLFFYNGNSVEGIRMKNLPLNLFQVGNTFYSQRINGGLYVFAGREMKELIPRKVFGDSDVLAGLPYDDAVLMFTRNQ
;
A
#
# COMPACT_ATOMS: atom_id res chain seq x y z
N ASN A 1 -23.13 5.34 -12.46
CA ASN A 1 -21.93 6.15 -12.72
C ASN A 1 -21.96 7.37 -11.82
N TYR A 2 -20.83 7.65 -11.18
CA TYR A 2 -20.64 8.83 -10.34
C TYR A 2 -19.68 9.80 -11.03
N SER A 3 -19.95 11.08 -10.95
CA SER A 3 -19.11 12.16 -11.48
C SER A 3 -18.36 12.86 -10.33
N VAL A 4 -17.38 13.67 -10.65
CA VAL A 4 -16.64 14.46 -9.67
C VAL A 4 -17.56 15.34 -8.80
N SER A 5 -18.67 15.83 -9.38
CA SER A 5 -19.67 16.61 -8.65
C SER A 5 -20.44 15.81 -7.60
N ASP A 6 -20.49 14.47 -7.72
CA ASP A 6 -21.20 13.62 -6.76
C ASP A 6 -20.38 13.39 -5.49
N TYR A 7 -19.03 13.31 -5.60
CA TYR A 7 -18.14 13.04 -4.47
C TYR A 7 -17.24 14.22 -4.07
N ASN A 8 -17.28 15.33 -4.83
CA ASN A 8 -16.62 16.60 -4.54
C ASN A 8 -15.13 16.48 -4.14
N ALA A 9 -14.36 15.72 -4.93
CA ALA A 9 -12.93 15.46 -4.70
C ALA A 9 -12.13 15.45 -6.02
N GLY A 10 -10.87 15.01 -5.99
CA GLY A 10 -10.02 14.94 -7.17
C GLY A 10 -10.55 13.92 -8.20
N ILE A 11 -10.24 14.17 -9.47
CA ILE A 11 -10.71 13.33 -10.60
C ILE A 11 -10.07 11.95 -10.66
N GLN A 12 -8.93 11.74 -9.99
CA GLN A 12 -8.16 10.51 -10.09
C GLN A 12 -8.17 9.73 -8.79
N ASN A 13 -8.51 8.45 -8.89
CA ASN A 13 -8.38 7.46 -7.84
C ASN A 13 -7.21 6.53 -8.16
N TRP A 14 -6.39 6.23 -7.15
CA TRP A 14 -5.16 5.45 -7.26
C TRP A 14 -5.30 4.05 -6.66
N ALA A 15 -6.13 3.92 -5.65
CA ALA A 15 -6.39 2.68 -4.95
C ALA A 15 -7.87 2.54 -4.64
N ILE A 16 -8.32 1.29 -4.49
CA ILE A 16 -9.68 0.95 -4.09
C ILE A 16 -9.62 -0.21 -3.10
N ALA A 17 -10.43 -0.12 -2.04
CA ALA A 17 -10.58 -1.20 -1.06
C ALA A 17 -12.03 -1.24 -0.57
N GLN A 18 -12.45 -2.40 -0.07
CA GLN A 18 -13.76 -2.59 0.55
C GLN A 18 -13.58 -3.23 1.92
N ASP A 19 -14.28 -2.70 2.94
CA ASP A 19 -14.30 -3.32 4.26
C ASP A 19 -15.38 -4.44 4.37
N GLU A 20 -15.36 -5.17 5.48
CA GLU A 20 -16.31 -6.26 5.73
C GLU A 20 -17.77 -5.82 5.79
N ARG A 21 -18.03 -4.53 6.02
CA ARG A 21 -19.38 -3.94 6.03
C ARG A 21 -19.88 -3.57 4.63
N GLY A 22 -19.02 -3.71 3.61
CA GLY A 22 -19.30 -3.34 2.24
C GLY A 22 -19.05 -1.87 1.91
N VAL A 23 -18.47 -1.09 2.84
CA VAL A 23 -18.09 0.30 2.61
C VAL A 23 -16.89 0.34 1.69
N MET A 24 -16.96 1.16 0.65
CA MET A 24 -15.89 1.34 -0.34
C MET A 24 -14.99 2.52 0.03
N TYR A 25 -13.70 2.33 -0.16
CA TYR A 25 -12.68 3.36 0.05
C TYR A 25 -11.86 3.56 -1.22
N PHE A 26 -11.58 4.83 -1.53
CA PHE A 26 -10.79 5.19 -2.71
C PHE A 26 -9.65 6.11 -2.28
N GLY A 27 -8.43 5.76 -2.66
CA GLY A 27 -7.27 6.65 -2.55
C GLY A 27 -7.34 7.68 -3.66
N ASN A 28 -7.62 8.92 -3.30
CA ASN A 28 -7.91 10.00 -4.24
C ASN A 28 -6.85 11.10 -4.19
N ASN A 29 -6.79 11.92 -5.23
CA ASN A 29 -5.91 13.09 -5.27
C ASN A 29 -6.16 14.08 -4.11
N SER A 30 -7.34 14.08 -3.51
CA SER A 30 -7.72 14.96 -2.41
C SER A 30 -7.64 14.30 -1.02
N GLY A 31 -7.34 13.00 -0.94
CA GLY A 31 -7.30 12.25 0.32
C GLY A 31 -7.94 10.88 0.23
N LEU A 32 -8.56 10.42 1.31
CA LEU A 32 -9.33 9.19 1.36
C LEU A 32 -10.82 9.48 1.13
N LEU A 33 -11.40 8.91 0.08
CA LEU A 33 -12.85 8.92 -0.14
C LEU A 33 -13.48 7.67 0.46
N GLU A 34 -14.59 7.84 1.14
CA GLU A 34 -15.46 6.79 1.65
C GLU A 34 -16.80 6.83 0.92
N PHE A 35 -17.34 5.67 0.55
CA PHE A 35 -18.69 5.52 0.00
C PHE A 35 -19.43 4.38 0.71
N ASP A 36 -20.51 4.69 1.42
CA ASP A 36 -21.28 3.73 2.20
C ASP A 36 -22.49 3.12 1.42
N GLY A 37 -22.55 3.36 0.11
CA GLY A 37 -23.65 2.95 -0.76
C GLY A 37 -24.69 4.07 -0.98
N SER A 38 -24.68 5.12 -0.17
CA SER A 38 -25.61 6.25 -0.25
C SER A 38 -24.91 7.62 -0.28
N ALA A 39 -23.86 7.79 0.49
CA ALA A 39 -23.18 9.07 0.68
C ALA A 39 -21.67 8.95 0.47
N TRP A 40 -21.09 10.01 -0.07
CA TRP A 40 -19.65 10.18 -0.20
C TRP A 40 -19.12 11.07 0.93
N ARG A 41 -17.97 10.68 1.51
CA ARG A 41 -17.25 11.47 2.51
C ARG A 41 -15.78 11.55 2.12
N LEU A 42 -15.21 12.75 2.14
CA LEU A 42 -13.78 12.99 1.92
C LEU A 42 -13.08 13.21 3.26
N TYR A 43 -11.99 12.48 3.49
CA TYR A 43 -11.10 12.65 4.63
C TYR A 43 -9.72 13.08 4.11
N GLU A 44 -9.37 14.33 4.36
CA GLU A 44 -8.07 14.88 3.98
C GLU A 44 -6.97 14.40 4.95
N LEU A 45 -5.78 14.16 4.43
CA LEU A 45 -4.59 13.99 5.25
C LEU A 45 -4.12 15.35 5.80
N PRO A 46 -3.36 15.40 6.92
CA PRO A 46 -2.80 16.65 7.43
C PRO A 46 -1.94 17.41 6.42
N THR A 47 -1.28 16.68 5.52
CA THR A 47 -0.46 17.21 4.43
C THR A 47 -1.28 17.63 3.22
N LYS A 48 -2.60 17.39 3.19
CA LYS A 48 -3.47 17.52 2.01
C LYS A 48 -2.93 16.75 0.79
N GLY A 49 -2.21 15.66 1.06
CA GLY A 49 -1.56 14.85 0.03
C GLY A 49 -2.50 13.85 -0.63
N ILE A 50 -2.04 13.35 -1.77
CA ILE A 50 -2.71 12.30 -2.54
C ILE A 50 -2.61 10.98 -1.75
N VAL A 51 -3.70 10.24 -1.63
CA VAL A 51 -3.66 8.86 -1.13
C VAL A 51 -3.42 7.92 -2.31
N ARG A 52 -2.26 7.23 -2.31
CA ARG A 52 -1.82 6.32 -3.38
C ARG A 52 -2.13 4.86 -3.09
N ALA A 53 -2.07 4.48 -1.82
CA ALA A 53 -2.24 3.12 -1.38
C ALA A 53 -3.24 3.03 -0.23
N ILE A 54 -3.98 1.93 -0.18
CA ILE A 54 -4.93 1.61 0.88
C ILE A 54 -4.76 0.13 1.25
N TYR A 55 -4.73 -0.16 2.53
CA TYR A 55 -4.83 -1.50 3.08
C TYR A 55 -5.80 -1.48 4.27
N ILE A 56 -6.77 -2.40 4.29
CA ILE A 56 -7.70 -2.55 5.41
C ILE A 56 -7.32 -3.79 6.20
N SER A 57 -7.00 -3.61 7.48
CA SER A 57 -6.67 -4.72 8.37
C SER A 57 -7.91 -5.38 8.97
N GLU A 58 -7.76 -6.59 9.48
CA GLU A 58 -8.83 -7.37 10.13
C GLU A 58 -9.45 -6.64 11.34
N ASP A 59 -8.69 -5.78 12.02
CA ASP A 59 -9.19 -4.95 13.13
C ASP A 59 -9.92 -3.67 12.65
N GLY A 60 -10.13 -3.53 11.34
CA GLY A 60 -10.89 -2.44 10.71
C GLY A 60 -10.13 -1.12 10.57
N ARG A 61 -8.82 -1.08 10.83
CA ARG A 61 -7.99 0.09 10.51
C ARG A 61 -7.77 0.21 9.02
N ILE A 62 -7.89 1.43 8.51
CA ILE A 62 -7.68 1.75 7.10
C ILE A 62 -6.31 2.42 6.96
N TYR A 63 -5.29 1.63 6.61
CA TYR A 63 -3.95 2.15 6.38
C TYR A 63 -3.88 2.84 5.04
N VAL A 64 -3.22 4.01 5.01
CA VAL A 64 -3.07 4.83 3.81
C VAL A 64 -1.64 5.31 3.63
N GLY A 65 -1.24 5.44 2.38
CA GLY A 65 0.06 5.93 1.97
C GLY A 65 -0.03 7.12 1.03
N SER A 66 0.86 8.09 1.25
CA SER A 66 0.97 9.36 0.52
C SER A 66 2.44 9.73 0.32
N TYR A 67 2.70 10.95 -0.17
CA TYR A 67 4.06 11.49 -0.29
C TYR A 67 4.61 11.89 1.08
N GLU A 68 5.66 11.21 1.51
CA GLU A 68 6.30 11.38 2.83
C GLU A 68 5.31 11.44 4.01
N GLU A 69 4.15 10.80 3.86
CA GLU A 69 3.13 10.69 4.89
C GLU A 69 2.44 9.34 4.77
N PHE A 70 2.27 8.67 5.88
CA PHE A 70 1.54 7.41 5.98
C PHE A 70 1.03 7.20 7.40
N GLY A 71 -0.03 6.43 7.50
CA GLY A 71 -0.69 6.17 8.77
C GLY A 71 -1.96 5.36 8.57
N TYR A 72 -2.90 5.52 9.47
CA TYR A 72 -4.16 4.83 9.40
C TYR A 72 -5.32 5.69 9.89
N PHE A 73 -6.49 5.41 9.37
CA PHE A 73 -7.76 5.90 9.89
C PHE A 73 -8.39 4.87 10.81
N VAL A 74 -9.05 5.35 11.85
CA VAL A 74 -9.88 4.58 12.76
C VAL A 74 -11.28 5.15 12.76
N ARG A 75 -12.29 4.29 12.73
CA ARG A 75 -13.67 4.73 12.84
C ARG A 75 -14.00 5.11 14.28
N THR A 76 -14.51 6.31 14.43
CA THR A 76 -14.96 6.83 15.72
C THR A 76 -16.35 6.32 16.07
N PRO A 77 -16.78 6.44 17.35
CA PRO A 77 -18.16 6.12 17.75
C PRO A 77 -19.24 6.96 17.04
N TYR A 78 -18.86 8.07 16.40
CA TYR A 78 -19.76 8.96 15.65
C TYR A 78 -19.82 8.63 14.15
N ASP A 79 -19.30 7.46 13.76
CA ASP A 79 -19.25 6.98 12.37
C ASP A 79 -18.47 7.91 11.42
N THR A 80 -17.46 8.58 11.94
CA THR A 80 -16.46 9.35 11.19
C THR A 80 -15.11 8.68 11.26
N LEU A 81 -14.17 9.04 10.39
CA LEU A 81 -12.81 8.53 10.42
C LEU A 81 -11.87 9.57 11.05
N GLU A 82 -10.99 9.12 11.95
CA GLU A 82 -9.92 9.90 12.56
C GLU A 82 -8.57 9.37 12.08
N TYR A 83 -7.69 10.27 11.60
CA TYR A 83 -6.37 9.92 11.07
C TYR A 83 -5.29 9.92 12.15
N HIS A 84 -4.47 8.89 12.14
CA HIS A 84 -3.29 8.73 12.99
C HIS A 84 -2.04 8.60 12.12
N SER A 85 -1.20 9.65 12.10
CA SER A 85 0.08 9.62 11.39
C SER A 85 1.08 8.67 12.05
N LEU A 86 1.77 7.89 11.24
CA LEU A 86 2.87 7.02 11.66
C LEU A 86 4.25 7.62 11.32
N LYS A 87 4.31 8.67 10.51
CA LYS A 87 5.57 9.33 10.12
C LYS A 87 6.45 9.66 11.33
N ASN A 88 5.87 10.25 12.35
CA ASN A 88 6.59 10.67 13.55
C ASN A 88 7.06 9.50 14.45
N LYS A 89 6.62 8.27 14.18
CA LYS A 89 7.10 7.06 14.86
C LYS A 89 8.35 6.47 14.21
N VAL A 90 8.74 6.95 13.03
CA VAL A 90 9.98 6.56 12.36
C VAL A 90 11.16 7.26 13.03
N LYS A 91 12.09 6.49 13.56
CA LYS A 91 13.30 7.02 14.20
C LYS A 91 14.52 6.83 13.28
N ASP A 92 15.47 7.75 13.37
CA ASP A 92 16.78 7.66 12.71
C ASP A 92 16.70 7.42 11.19
N PHE A 93 15.66 7.99 10.55
CA PHE A 93 15.44 7.87 9.12
C PHE A 93 15.18 9.25 8.48
N ALA A 94 15.94 9.59 7.46
CA ALA A 94 15.73 10.79 6.66
C ALA A 94 14.86 10.46 5.46
N PHE A 95 13.67 11.03 5.40
CA PHE A 95 12.79 10.93 4.23
C PHE A 95 13.42 11.66 3.03
N HIS A 96 13.28 11.06 1.86
CA HIS A 96 13.80 11.63 0.61
C HIS A 96 12.95 11.17 -0.58
N ASN A 97 11.92 11.93 -0.89
CA ASN A 97 10.95 11.61 -1.95
C ASN A 97 10.29 10.23 -1.75
N ASP A 98 10.00 9.87 -0.51
CA ASP A 98 9.38 8.61 -0.18
C ASP A 98 7.86 8.69 -0.36
N GLU A 99 7.38 8.52 -1.58
CA GLU A 99 5.96 8.38 -1.90
C GLU A 99 5.56 6.91 -1.71
N ILE A 100 4.56 6.67 -0.86
CA ILE A 100 4.10 5.31 -0.54
C ILE A 100 3.15 4.84 -1.63
N TRP A 101 3.56 3.77 -2.33
CA TRP A 101 2.83 3.20 -3.46
C TRP A 101 2.09 1.91 -3.13
N ASP A 102 2.52 1.22 -2.08
CA ASP A 102 1.91 -0.04 -1.68
C ASP A 102 1.93 -0.24 -0.17
N ILE A 103 0.95 -0.97 0.33
CA ILE A 103 0.80 -1.30 1.74
C ILE A 103 0.38 -2.76 1.86
N ALA A 104 1.03 -3.46 2.78
CA ALA A 104 0.81 -4.88 2.93
C ALA A 104 0.93 -5.30 4.40
N CYS A 105 0.31 -6.44 4.78
CA CYS A 105 0.49 -7.03 6.10
C CYS A 105 1.30 -8.31 6.02
N VAL A 106 2.44 -8.35 6.70
CA VAL A 106 3.35 -9.50 6.74
C VAL A 106 3.55 -9.95 8.18
N GLN A 107 3.14 -11.16 8.51
CA GLN A 107 3.35 -11.72 9.86
C GLN A 107 2.90 -10.78 10.98
N GLY A 108 1.81 -10.05 10.75
CA GLY A 108 1.24 -9.10 11.72
C GLY A 108 1.88 -7.71 11.72
N GLU A 109 2.88 -7.44 10.89
CA GLU A 109 3.42 -6.10 10.69
C GLU A 109 2.86 -5.46 9.41
N ILE A 110 2.56 -4.18 9.48
CA ILE A 110 2.17 -3.41 8.30
C ILE A 110 3.42 -2.84 7.64
N ILE A 111 3.58 -3.12 6.36
CA ILE A 111 4.70 -2.63 5.54
C ILE A 111 4.19 -1.58 4.59
N PHE A 112 4.78 -0.39 4.64
CA PHE A 112 4.56 0.67 3.66
C PHE A 112 5.76 0.71 2.72
N GLN A 113 5.51 0.63 1.42
CA GLN A 113 6.54 0.66 0.39
C GLN A 113 6.57 1.99 -0.34
N SER A 114 7.73 2.63 -0.37
CA SER A 114 8.08 3.63 -1.37
C SER A 114 8.98 3.02 -2.45
N PHE A 115 9.34 3.78 -3.49
CA PHE A 115 10.32 3.32 -4.48
C PHE A 115 11.71 3.07 -3.88
N GLY A 116 12.08 3.80 -2.82
CA GLY A 116 13.42 3.72 -2.23
C GLY A 116 13.47 3.13 -0.84
N SER A 117 12.34 2.85 -0.20
CA SER A 117 12.30 2.50 1.22
C SER A 117 11.15 1.60 1.57
N LEU A 118 11.32 0.87 2.66
CA LEU A 118 10.28 0.11 3.34
C LEU A 118 10.15 0.61 4.77
N PHE A 119 8.92 0.73 5.25
CA PHE A 119 8.61 1.12 6.61
C PHE A 119 7.76 0.02 7.26
N PHE A 120 8.26 -0.56 8.33
CA PHE A 120 7.66 -1.69 9.04
C PHE A 120 7.02 -1.19 10.34
N TYR A 121 5.71 -1.27 10.43
CA TYR A 121 4.95 -0.90 11.62
C TYR A 121 4.48 -2.13 12.38
N ASN A 122 4.94 -2.30 13.61
CA ASN A 122 4.64 -3.45 14.49
C ASN A 122 3.51 -3.17 15.51
N GLY A 123 2.71 -2.12 15.29
CA GLY A 123 1.68 -1.68 16.23
C GLY A 123 2.14 -0.60 17.23
N ASN A 124 3.43 -0.45 17.46
CA ASN A 124 4.01 0.52 18.42
C ASN A 124 4.99 1.50 17.77
N SER A 125 5.96 1.00 17.03
CA SER A 125 7.05 1.76 16.41
C SER A 125 7.11 1.47 14.91
N VAL A 126 7.77 2.35 14.18
CA VAL A 126 8.05 2.17 12.75
C VAL A 126 9.56 2.11 12.54
N GLU A 127 10.02 1.05 11.89
CA GLU A 127 11.39 0.91 11.40
C GLU A 127 11.44 1.26 9.92
N GLY A 128 12.30 2.23 9.53
CA GLY A 128 12.53 2.60 8.14
C GLY A 128 13.80 1.98 7.60
N ILE A 129 13.73 1.31 6.44
CA ILE A 129 14.88 0.71 5.78
C ILE A 129 15.02 1.29 4.38
N ARG A 130 16.20 1.89 4.08
CA ARG A 130 16.55 2.34 2.73
C ARG A 130 16.97 1.14 1.89
N MET A 131 16.31 0.95 0.76
CA MET A 131 16.57 -0.14 -0.16
C MET A 131 17.70 0.21 -1.11
N LYS A 132 18.71 -0.66 -1.24
CA LYS A 132 19.82 -0.49 -2.20
C LYS A 132 19.37 -0.66 -3.66
N ASN A 133 18.34 -1.48 -3.88
CA ASN A 133 17.76 -1.74 -5.20
C ASN A 133 16.25 -1.53 -5.11
N LEU A 134 15.73 -0.74 -6.02
CA LEU A 134 14.33 -0.33 -6.02
C LEU A 134 13.41 -1.53 -6.29
N PRO A 135 12.45 -1.82 -5.40
CA PRO A 135 11.36 -2.72 -5.73
C PRO A 135 10.47 -2.06 -6.80
N LEU A 136 10.06 -2.84 -7.79
CA LEU A 136 9.14 -2.36 -8.83
C LEU A 136 7.70 -2.50 -8.37
N ASN A 137 7.34 -3.71 -7.95
CA ASN A 137 6.01 -4.04 -7.44
C ASN A 137 6.15 -4.92 -6.20
N LEU A 138 5.28 -4.71 -5.23
CA LEU A 138 5.10 -5.56 -4.07
C LEU A 138 3.72 -6.23 -4.19
N PHE A 139 3.65 -7.54 -4.04
CA PHE A 139 2.37 -8.25 -4.02
C PHE A 139 2.41 -9.42 -3.06
N GLN A 140 1.25 -9.71 -2.49
CA GLN A 140 1.07 -10.78 -1.52
C GLN A 140 0.35 -11.96 -2.16
N VAL A 141 0.86 -13.17 -1.90
CA VAL A 141 0.14 -14.41 -2.19
C VAL A 141 0.17 -15.28 -0.93
N GLY A 142 -0.98 -15.52 -0.33
CA GLY A 142 -1.06 -16.14 0.99
C GLY A 142 -0.30 -15.32 2.03
N ASN A 143 0.58 -15.97 2.78
CA ASN A 143 1.42 -15.30 3.80
C ASN A 143 2.81 -14.90 3.26
N THR A 144 3.01 -14.95 1.96
CA THR A 144 4.31 -14.67 1.33
C THR A 144 4.25 -13.38 0.53
N PHE A 145 5.26 -12.55 0.72
CA PHE A 145 5.46 -11.30 -0.01
C PHE A 145 6.50 -11.47 -1.09
N TYR A 146 6.11 -11.06 -2.26
CA TYR A 146 6.93 -11.07 -3.46
C TYR A 146 7.19 -9.64 -3.91
N SER A 147 8.36 -9.41 -4.43
CA SER A 147 8.72 -8.15 -5.09
C SER A 147 9.62 -8.43 -6.27
N GLN A 148 9.37 -7.77 -7.38
CA GLN A 148 10.34 -7.73 -8.47
C GLN A 148 11.19 -6.46 -8.34
N ARG A 149 12.48 -6.57 -8.57
CA ARG A 149 13.39 -5.41 -8.68
C ARG A 149 13.42 -4.91 -10.12
N ILE A 150 13.59 -3.61 -10.29
CA ILE A 150 13.81 -3.01 -11.62
C ILE A 150 15.05 -3.69 -12.25
N ASN A 151 14.87 -4.24 -13.45
CA ASN A 151 15.87 -5.03 -14.17
C ASN A 151 16.43 -6.23 -13.38
N GLY A 152 15.69 -6.68 -12.36
CA GLY A 152 16.06 -7.79 -11.48
C GLY A 152 15.12 -8.98 -11.57
N GLY A 153 15.43 -10.04 -10.82
CA GLY A 153 14.59 -11.20 -10.65
C GLY A 153 13.40 -10.95 -9.72
N LEU A 154 12.67 -12.01 -9.41
CA LEU A 154 11.63 -12.03 -8.39
C LEU A 154 12.26 -12.37 -7.05
N TYR A 155 11.89 -11.64 -6.04
CA TYR A 155 12.37 -11.76 -4.67
C TYR A 155 11.22 -12.10 -3.73
N VAL A 156 11.54 -12.76 -2.64
CA VAL A 156 10.63 -13.03 -1.52
C VAL A 156 11.20 -12.39 -0.26
N PHE A 157 10.30 -11.84 0.57
CA PHE A 157 10.68 -11.32 1.88
C PHE A 157 10.90 -12.47 2.87
N ALA A 158 12.07 -12.43 3.53
CA ALA A 158 12.43 -13.30 4.65
C ALA A 158 12.87 -12.41 5.82
N GLY A 159 11.94 -12.05 6.68
CA GLY A 159 12.15 -11.05 7.74
C GLY A 159 12.34 -9.65 7.15
N ARG A 160 13.53 -9.04 7.37
CA ARG A 160 13.90 -7.71 6.84
C ARG A 160 14.71 -7.77 5.55
N GLU A 161 14.95 -8.96 5.02
CA GLU A 161 15.77 -9.18 3.84
C GLU A 161 14.94 -9.68 2.66
N MET A 162 15.35 -9.28 1.47
CA MET A 162 14.81 -9.80 0.21
C MET A 162 15.76 -10.86 -0.33
N LYS A 163 15.27 -12.09 -0.50
CA LYS A 163 16.01 -13.20 -1.10
C LYS A 163 15.52 -13.43 -2.53
N GLU A 164 16.46 -13.55 -3.47
CA GLU A 164 16.11 -13.87 -4.84
C GLU A 164 15.50 -15.29 -4.92
N LEU A 165 14.28 -15.37 -5.46
CA LEU A 165 13.56 -16.61 -5.67
C LEU A 165 13.71 -17.09 -7.12
N ILE A 166 13.55 -16.19 -8.08
CA ILE A 166 13.63 -16.48 -9.52
C ILE A 166 14.52 -15.42 -10.16
N PRO A 167 15.63 -15.82 -10.82
CA PRO A 167 16.53 -14.87 -11.44
C PRO A 167 15.93 -14.23 -12.70
N ARG A 168 16.33 -12.99 -13.03
CA ARG A 168 15.83 -12.22 -14.17
C ARG A 168 15.81 -12.99 -15.49
N LYS A 169 16.80 -13.81 -15.74
CA LYS A 169 16.90 -14.60 -16.98
C LYS A 169 15.70 -15.49 -17.29
N VAL A 170 14.89 -15.83 -16.28
CA VAL A 170 13.66 -16.64 -16.45
C VAL A 170 12.54 -15.80 -17.05
N PHE A 171 12.51 -14.50 -16.73
CA PHE A 171 11.46 -13.58 -17.19
C PHE A 171 11.83 -12.89 -18.52
N GLY A 172 13.11 -12.94 -18.95
CA GLY A 172 13.57 -12.19 -20.11
C GLY A 172 13.33 -10.69 -19.91
N ASP A 173 12.59 -10.07 -20.84
CA ASP A 173 12.22 -8.65 -20.78
C ASP A 173 10.89 -8.38 -20.09
N SER A 174 10.22 -9.44 -19.57
CA SER A 174 8.92 -9.30 -18.92
C SER A 174 9.06 -8.85 -17.47
N ASP A 175 8.18 -7.95 -17.05
CA ASP A 175 8.01 -7.56 -15.65
C ASP A 175 6.82 -8.29 -15.04
N VAL A 176 6.97 -8.72 -13.78
CA VAL A 176 5.88 -9.32 -12.99
C VAL A 176 5.02 -8.19 -12.41
N LEU A 177 3.74 -8.19 -12.73
CA LEU A 177 2.80 -7.17 -12.28
C LEU A 177 2.04 -7.57 -11.03
N ALA A 178 1.69 -8.86 -10.92
CA ALA A 178 0.89 -9.40 -9.83
C ALA A 178 1.06 -10.92 -9.71
N GLY A 179 0.62 -11.47 -8.58
CA GLY A 179 0.50 -12.90 -8.37
C GLY A 179 -0.83 -13.24 -7.70
N LEU A 180 -1.41 -14.37 -8.06
CA LEU A 180 -2.59 -14.94 -7.41
C LEU A 180 -2.31 -16.38 -6.97
N PRO A 181 -2.93 -16.86 -5.87
CA PRO A 181 -2.84 -18.26 -5.51
C PRO A 181 -3.55 -19.11 -6.57
N TYR A 182 -2.94 -20.23 -6.94
CA TYR A 182 -3.50 -21.19 -7.89
C TYR A 182 -3.08 -22.61 -7.46
N ASP A 183 -3.99 -23.33 -6.83
CA ASP A 183 -3.71 -24.61 -6.16
C ASP A 183 -2.47 -24.51 -5.25
N ASP A 184 -1.47 -25.38 -5.45
CA ASP A 184 -0.19 -25.36 -4.71
C ASP A 184 0.87 -24.44 -5.36
N ALA A 185 0.48 -23.60 -6.32
CA ALA A 185 1.36 -22.72 -7.08
C ALA A 185 0.94 -21.26 -6.98
N VAL A 186 1.74 -20.39 -7.59
CA VAL A 186 1.42 -18.96 -7.78
C VAL A 186 1.29 -18.68 -9.27
N LEU A 187 0.12 -18.22 -9.70
CA LEU A 187 -0.08 -17.70 -11.04
C LEU A 187 0.46 -16.28 -11.12
N MET A 188 1.45 -16.05 -11.96
CA MET A 188 2.07 -14.74 -12.13
C MET A 188 1.62 -14.08 -13.41
N PHE A 189 1.23 -12.81 -13.31
CA PHE A 189 0.89 -11.96 -14.44
C PHE A 189 2.11 -11.14 -14.82
N THR A 190 2.51 -11.21 -16.07
CA THR A 190 3.67 -10.49 -16.59
C THR A 190 3.29 -9.56 -17.73
N ARG A 191 4.08 -8.51 -17.91
CA ARG A 191 3.99 -7.57 -19.02
C ARG A 191 5.34 -7.54 -19.74
N ASN A 192 5.31 -7.72 -21.07
CA ASN A 192 6.48 -7.46 -21.91
C ASN A 192 6.69 -5.94 -22.02
N GLN A 193 7.94 -5.53 -22.02
CA GLN A 193 8.32 -4.14 -22.28
C GLN A 193 8.28 -3.84 -23.78
#